data_5c27ef6b21ec1b15c947e6cd003d2bb9
#
_entry.id   5c27ef6b21ec1b15c947e6cd003d2bb9
#
_cell.length_a   1.000
_cell.length_b   1.000
_cell.length_c   1.000
_cell.angle_alpha   90.00
_cell.angle_beta   90.00
_cell.angle_gamma   90.00
#
_symmetry.space_group_name_H-M   'P 1'
#
loop_
_entity.id
_entity.type
_entity.pdbx_description
1 polymer ?
#
loop_
_entity_poly.entity_id
_entity_poly.type
_entity_poly.pdbx_seq_one_letter_code
_entity_poly.pdbx_strand_id
1 'polypeptide(L)'
;MAAIGVFVVIQFVLALLRGTFARIIAPFGVDTLPPVFAEAAECAGIHVRRLKVVDTADEGFVGGWSSLLPRTLVVPRRWELLPADVLAAQLVRRVAVAESGAHVRGVLGAIAFNTLGFVVVLQLTGAAPATAAGIVTIMAGMTLWAFLGVLVLPTPSRAAVYAADASAAATQGAAAVKASIERLDQWQDDEPTRTPNIERIFHPVPARANRLARLDGERRGLSALHAHNLARHALWLGWGGFSAISRAVHCNVGRTALWAMLPGD
;
A
#
# COMPACT_ATOMS: atom_id res chain seq x y z
N MET A 1 12.91 14.72 24.30
CA MET A 1 13.29 13.33 23.95
C MET A 1 12.17 12.34 24.21
N ALA A 2 11.51 12.30 25.38
CA ALA A 2 10.44 11.36 25.69
C ALA A 2 9.29 11.37 24.66
N ALA A 3 8.82 12.55 24.22
CA ALA A 3 7.73 12.66 23.24
C ALA A 3 8.06 12.00 21.89
N ILE A 4 9.31 12.08 21.43
CA ILE A 4 9.75 11.43 20.19
C ILE A 4 9.70 9.90 20.37
N GLY A 5 10.20 9.40 21.50
CA GLY A 5 10.13 7.96 21.80
C GLY A 5 8.70 7.43 21.81
N VAL A 6 7.78 8.14 22.49
CA VAL A 6 6.35 7.81 22.51
C VAL A 6 5.75 7.81 21.10
N PHE A 7 6.06 8.83 20.29
CA PHE A 7 5.56 8.94 18.92
C PHE A 7 6.02 7.75 18.06
N VAL A 8 7.30 7.37 18.14
CA VAL A 8 7.85 6.20 17.43
C VAL A 8 7.16 4.92 17.86
N VAL A 9 7.02 4.70 19.17
CA VAL A 9 6.35 3.50 19.71
C VAL A 9 4.91 3.41 19.19
N ILE A 10 4.18 4.52 19.21
CA ILE A 10 2.79 4.56 18.70
C ILE A 10 2.76 4.14 17.23
N GLN A 11 3.65 4.63 16.38
CA GLN A 11 3.68 4.24 14.96
C GLN A 11 3.97 2.75 14.77
N PHE A 12 4.91 2.18 15.52
CA PHE A 12 5.17 0.73 15.47
C PHE A 12 3.97 -0.08 15.93
N VAL A 13 3.31 0.32 17.03
CA VAL A 13 2.11 -0.33 17.52
C VAL A 13 0.99 -0.27 16.47
N LEU A 14 0.77 0.88 15.86
CA LEU A 14 -0.23 1.01 14.78
C LEU A 14 0.11 0.13 13.58
N ALA A 15 1.38 0.07 13.16
CA ALA A 15 1.82 -0.80 12.08
C ALA A 15 1.58 -2.29 12.38
N LEU A 16 1.78 -2.72 13.62
CA LEU A 16 1.52 -4.10 14.07
C LEU A 16 0.01 -4.39 14.14
N LEU A 17 -0.78 -3.45 14.65
CA LEU A 17 -2.22 -3.62 14.84
C LEU A 17 -3.04 -3.45 13.56
N ARG A 18 -2.44 -2.99 12.46
CA ARG A 18 -3.14 -2.73 11.20
C ARG A 18 -3.99 -3.92 10.73
N GLY A 19 -3.45 -5.14 10.80
CA GLY A 19 -4.18 -6.34 10.43
C GLY A 19 -5.36 -6.65 11.37
N THR A 20 -5.27 -6.27 12.63
CA THR A 20 -6.37 -6.39 13.60
C THR A 20 -7.49 -5.40 13.27
N PHE A 21 -7.15 -4.14 12.99
CA PHE A 21 -8.13 -3.14 12.54
C PHE A 21 -8.82 -3.54 11.26
N ALA A 22 -8.08 -4.08 10.28
CA ALA A 22 -8.67 -4.58 9.04
C ALA A 22 -9.70 -5.68 9.28
N ARG A 23 -9.46 -6.59 10.23
CA ARG A 23 -10.42 -7.65 10.60
C ARG A 23 -11.67 -7.12 11.29
N ILE A 24 -11.57 -6.02 12.04
CA ILE A 24 -12.72 -5.36 12.68
C ILE A 24 -13.62 -4.73 11.63
N ILE A 25 -13.03 -4.11 10.61
CA ILE A 25 -13.75 -3.41 9.53
C ILE A 25 -14.38 -4.40 8.55
N ALA A 26 -13.63 -5.43 8.17
CA ALA A 26 -14.09 -6.50 7.30
C ALA A 26 -13.66 -7.85 7.89
N PRO A 27 -14.55 -8.56 8.58
CA PRO A 27 -14.26 -9.89 9.09
C PRO A 27 -13.78 -10.79 7.96
N PHE A 28 -12.62 -11.40 8.12
CA PHE A 28 -12.09 -12.37 7.15
C PHE A 28 -12.86 -13.68 7.34
N GLY A 29 -13.96 -13.81 6.63
CA GLY A 29 -14.88 -14.90 6.80
C GLY A 29 -15.08 -15.70 5.51
N VAL A 30 -14.08 -16.49 5.11
CA VAL A 30 -14.34 -17.64 4.25
C VAL A 30 -13.76 -18.84 4.96
N ASP A 31 -14.62 -19.69 5.49
CA ASP A 31 -14.23 -20.91 6.18
C ASP A 31 -13.55 -21.90 5.22
N THR A 32 -13.80 -21.79 3.93
CA THR A 32 -13.17 -22.59 2.87
C THR A 32 -12.61 -21.70 1.78
N LEU A 33 -11.32 -21.88 1.49
CA LEU A 33 -10.68 -21.20 0.36
C LEU A 33 -11.22 -21.78 -0.96
N PRO A 34 -11.76 -20.97 -1.89
CA PRO A 34 -12.16 -21.46 -3.20
C PRO A 34 -11.01 -22.19 -3.92
N PRO A 35 -11.28 -23.31 -4.64
CA PRO A 35 -10.23 -24.12 -5.26
C PRO A 35 -9.26 -23.34 -6.16
N VAL A 36 -9.78 -22.38 -6.93
CA VAL A 36 -8.97 -21.54 -7.82
C VAL A 36 -7.90 -20.73 -7.06
N PHE A 37 -8.20 -20.30 -5.84
CA PHE A 37 -7.20 -19.62 -5.01
C PHE A 37 -6.14 -20.58 -4.45
N ALA A 38 -6.52 -21.82 -4.16
CA ALA A 38 -5.56 -22.81 -3.69
C ALA A 38 -4.54 -23.16 -4.78
N GLU A 39 -5.00 -23.38 -6.00
CA GLU A 39 -4.16 -23.64 -7.17
C GLU A 39 -3.25 -22.43 -7.49
N ALA A 40 -3.81 -21.23 -7.54
CA ALA A 40 -3.03 -20.02 -7.79
C ALA A 40 -2.02 -19.73 -6.66
N ALA A 41 -2.35 -20.04 -5.40
CA ALA A 41 -1.44 -19.91 -4.28
C ALA A 41 -0.24 -20.87 -4.38
N GLU A 42 -0.48 -22.11 -4.82
CA GLU A 42 0.57 -23.09 -5.08
C GLU A 42 1.51 -22.60 -6.19
N CYS A 43 0.97 -22.13 -7.31
CA CYS A 43 1.75 -21.52 -8.41
C CYS A 43 2.57 -20.30 -7.95
N ALA A 44 2.07 -19.55 -6.98
CA ALA A 44 2.73 -18.38 -6.42
C ALA A 44 3.72 -18.69 -5.28
N GLY A 45 3.86 -19.95 -4.87
CA GLY A 45 4.65 -20.34 -3.71
C GLY A 45 4.11 -19.82 -2.37
N ILE A 46 2.82 -19.50 -2.32
CA ILE A 46 2.17 -19.02 -1.08
C ILE A 46 1.57 -20.21 -0.34
N HIS A 47 1.94 -20.38 0.93
CA HIS A 47 1.24 -21.34 1.77
C HIS A 47 -0.23 -20.92 1.95
N VAL A 48 -1.16 -21.78 1.61
CA VAL A 48 -2.63 -21.54 1.63
C VAL A 48 -3.12 -20.90 2.94
N ARG A 49 -2.56 -21.30 4.08
CA ARG A 49 -2.90 -20.70 5.39
C ARG A 49 -2.57 -19.20 5.51
N ARG A 50 -1.70 -18.69 4.66
CA ARG A 50 -1.32 -17.26 4.64
C ARG A 50 -2.25 -16.43 3.74
N LEU A 51 -3.06 -17.06 2.92
CA LEU A 51 -4.04 -16.41 2.05
C LEU A 51 -5.39 -16.33 2.76
N LYS A 52 -5.96 -15.16 2.82
CA LYS A 52 -7.30 -14.91 3.36
C LYS A 52 -8.13 -14.22 2.30
N VAL A 53 -9.27 -14.80 2.00
CA VAL A 53 -10.24 -14.22 1.09
C VAL A 53 -11.25 -13.42 1.90
N VAL A 54 -11.58 -12.21 1.46
CA VAL A 54 -12.57 -11.35 2.08
C VAL A 54 -13.68 -11.04 1.10
N ASP A 55 -14.91 -11.14 1.56
CA ASP A 55 -16.06 -10.64 0.84
C ASP A 55 -16.27 -9.18 1.20
N THR A 56 -16.21 -8.29 0.20
CA THR A 56 -16.33 -6.85 0.41
C THR A 56 -17.11 -6.21 -0.73
N ALA A 57 -17.99 -5.28 -0.37
CA ALA A 57 -18.70 -4.43 -1.32
C ALA A 57 -17.79 -3.36 -1.97
N ASP A 58 -16.56 -3.18 -1.47
CA ASP A 58 -15.60 -2.24 -2.05
C ASP A 58 -14.98 -2.84 -3.32
N GLU A 59 -15.49 -2.41 -4.47
CA GLU A 59 -15.01 -2.85 -5.76
C GLU A 59 -13.57 -2.40 -6.06
N GLY A 60 -13.12 -1.30 -5.49
CA GLY A 60 -11.75 -0.79 -5.61
C GLY A 60 -10.72 -1.54 -4.73
N PHE A 61 -11.17 -2.40 -3.80
CA PHE A 61 -10.25 -3.13 -2.95
C PHE A 61 -9.52 -4.25 -3.70
N VAL A 62 -8.22 -4.18 -3.80
CA VAL A 62 -7.37 -5.14 -4.52
C VAL A 62 -6.48 -5.97 -3.58
N GLY A 63 -6.79 -5.98 -2.32
CA GLY A 63 -6.06 -6.75 -1.33
C GLY A 63 -4.76 -6.12 -0.86
N GLY A 64 -4.03 -6.83 -0.03
CA GLY A 64 -2.74 -6.38 0.49
C GLY A 64 -2.24 -7.18 1.69
N TRP A 65 -0.99 -6.93 2.08
CA TRP A 65 -0.39 -7.56 3.26
C TRP A 65 -0.92 -6.92 4.56
N SER A 66 -1.38 -7.75 5.49
CA SER A 66 -2.15 -7.31 6.67
C SER A 66 -1.32 -6.76 7.83
N SER A 67 0.01 -6.87 7.80
CA SER A 67 0.86 -6.48 8.94
C SER A 67 2.23 -5.97 8.51
N LEU A 68 2.99 -5.42 9.45
CA LEU A 68 4.39 -4.98 9.23
C LEU A 68 5.23 -6.10 8.60
N LEU A 69 5.16 -7.28 9.18
CA LEU A 69 5.76 -8.48 8.57
C LEU A 69 4.71 -9.12 7.67
N PRO A 70 5.00 -9.38 6.39
CA PRO A 70 4.02 -9.88 5.42
C PRO A 70 3.68 -11.37 5.71
N ARG A 71 2.83 -11.60 6.72
CA ARG A 71 2.43 -12.94 7.16
C ARG A 71 1.13 -13.41 6.53
N THR A 72 0.17 -12.49 6.34
CA THR A 72 -1.16 -12.81 5.80
C THR A 72 -1.46 -11.89 4.65
N LEU A 73 -1.70 -12.46 3.48
CA LEU A 73 -2.19 -11.76 2.31
C LEU A 73 -3.71 -11.84 2.30
N VAL A 74 -4.35 -10.69 2.23
CA VAL A 74 -5.81 -10.55 2.14
C VAL A 74 -6.17 -10.18 0.72
N VAL A 75 -7.07 -10.92 0.09
CA VAL A 75 -7.52 -10.69 -1.29
C VAL A 75 -9.05 -10.67 -1.35
N PRO A 76 -9.66 -9.92 -2.27
CA PRO A 76 -11.11 -9.91 -2.42
C PRO A 76 -11.60 -11.19 -3.09
N ARG A 77 -12.78 -11.66 -2.67
CA ARG A 77 -13.42 -12.86 -3.21
C ARG A 77 -13.67 -12.78 -4.70
N ARG A 78 -13.99 -11.60 -5.24
CA ARG A 78 -14.24 -11.41 -6.67
C ARG A 78 -13.06 -11.79 -7.57
N TRP A 79 -11.84 -11.94 -7.03
CA TRP A 79 -10.71 -12.45 -7.82
C TRP A 79 -10.91 -13.90 -8.28
N GLU A 80 -11.87 -14.66 -7.72
CA GLU A 80 -12.27 -15.97 -8.24
C GLU A 80 -12.83 -15.91 -9.68
N LEU A 81 -13.25 -14.72 -10.13
CA LEU A 81 -13.72 -14.47 -11.51
C LEU A 81 -12.57 -14.23 -12.50
N LEU A 82 -11.33 -14.14 -12.01
CA LEU A 82 -10.16 -13.99 -12.87
C LEU A 82 -9.79 -15.35 -13.51
N PRO A 83 -9.26 -15.31 -14.76
CA PRO A 83 -8.56 -16.46 -15.31
C PRO A 83 -7.43 -16.92 -14.36
N ALA A 84 -7.19 -18.23 -14.31
CA ALA A 84 -6.24 -18.82 -13.35
C ALA A 84 -4.81 -18.26 -13.47
N ASP A 85 -4.34 -18.03 -14.68
CA ASP A 85 -3.04 -17.44 -14.98
C ASP A 85 -2.95 -15.96 -14.52
N VAL A 86 -4.02 -15.20 -14.70
CA VAL A 86 -4.13 -13.81 -14.25
C VAL A 86 -4.13 -13.74 -12.72
N LEU A 87 -4.88 -14.63 -12.06
CA LEU A 87 -4.91 -14.74 -10.60
C LEU A 87 -3.53 -15.14 -10.06
N ALA A 88 -2.88 -16.14 -10.66
CA ALA A 88 -1.53 -16.56 -10.29
C ALA A 88 -0.53 -15.40 -10.44
N ALA A 89 -0.57 -14.67 -11.55
CA ALA A 89 0.29 -13.49 -11.78
C ALA A 89 0.10 -12.43 -10.69
N GLN A 90 -1.13 -12.17 -10.26
CA GLN A 90 -1.40 -11.25 -9.16
C GLN A 90 -0.84 -11.73 -7.82
N LEU A 91 -0.99 -13.01 -7.49
CA LEU A 91 -0.45 -13.56 -6.26
C LEU A 91 1.08 -13.55 -6.27
N VAL A 92 1.72 -13.97 -7.37
CA VAL A 92 3.18 -13.91 -7.55
C VAL A 92 3.71 -12.49 -7.36
N ARG A 93 3.03 -11.50 -7.95
CA ARG A 93 3.37 -10.10 -7.79
C ARG A 93 3.34 -9.65 -6.33
N ARG A 94 2.32 -10.07 -5.56
CA ARG A 94 2.23 -9.77 -4.11
C ARG A 94 3.35 -10.44 -3.31
N VAL A 95 3.71 -11.67 -3.67
CA VAL A 95 4.85 -12.38 -3.07
C VAL A 95 6.15 -11.65 -3.35
N ALA A 96 6.38 -11.22 -4.60
CA ALA A 96 7.57 -10.48 -4.97
C ALA A 96 7.78 -9.19 -4.13
N VAL A 97 6.70 -8.47 -3.82
CA VAL A 97 6.74 -7.31 -2.91
C VAL A 97 7.20 -7.70 -1.50
N ALA A 98 6.74 -8.85 -1.00
CA ALA A 98 7.11 -9.33 0.32
C ALA A 98 8.56 -9.85 0.36
N GLU A 99 8.94 -10.68 -0.60
CA GLU A 99 10.27 -11.32 -0.68
C GLU A 99 11.39 -10.32 -0.96
N SER A 100 11.14 -9.33 -1.81
CA SER A 100 12.09 -8.23 -2.03
C SER A 100 12.29 -7.35 -0.80
N GLY A 101 11.45 -7.49 0.25
CA GLY A 101 11.43 -6.62 1.41
C GLY A 101 10.87 -5.21 1.13
N ALA A 102 10.28 -4.97 -0.05
CA ALA A 102 9.76 -3.66 -0.42
C ALA A 102 8.61 -3.22 0.50
N HIS A 103 7.77 -4.16 0.95
CA HIS A 103 6.71 -3.90 1.93
C HIS A 103 7.28 -3.39 3.27
N VAL A 104 8.28 -4.08 3.83
CA VAL A 104 8.91 -3.69 5.10
C VAL A 104 9.61 -2.34 4.95
N ARG A 105 10.37 -2.13 3.86
CA ARG A 105 10.99 -0.82 3.56
C ARG A 105 9.95 0.29 3.46
N GLY A 106 8.77 0.02 2.89
CA GLY A 106 7.66 0.97 2.83
C GLY A 106 7.19 1.40 4.21
N VAL A 107 6.95 0.45 5.12
CA VAL A 107 6.49 0.75 6.49
C VAL A 107 7.58 1.44 7.31
N LEU A 108 8.82 0.93 7.30
CA LEU A 108 9.92 1.53 8.04
C LEU A 108 10.28 2.92 7.50
N GLY A 109 10.25 3.10 6.19
CA GLY A 109 10.43 4.42 5.55
C GLY A 109 9.34 5.41 5.97
N ALA A 110 8.09 4.96 6.08
CA ALA A 110 6.99 5.78 6.57
C ALA A 110 7.18 6.20 8.03
N ILE A 111 7.58 5.27 8.89
CA ILE A 111 7.88 5.56 10.31
C ILE A 111 9.03 6.58 10.38
N ALA A 112 10.11 6.36 9.63
CA ALA A 112 11.26 7.25 9.61
C ALA A 112 10.87 8.66 9.10
N PHE A 113 10.13 8.76 8.01
CA PHE A 113 9.63 10.01 7.45
C PHE A 113 8.76 10.78 8.45
N ASN A 114 7.79 10.10 9.08
CA ASN A 114 6.90 10.73 10.05
C ASN A 114 7.66 11.15 11.32
N THR A 115 8.61 10.33 11.78
CA THR A 115 9.45 10.69 12.94
C THR A 115 10.29 11.92 12.64
N LEU A 116 10.91 11.98 11.46
CA LEU A 116 11.65 13.15 11.03
C LEU A 116 10.74 14.39 11.02
N GLY A 117 9.54 14.29 10.45
CA GLY A 117 8.56 15.37 10.44
C GLY A 117 8.19 15.84 11.83
N PHE A 118 7.94 14.90 12.74
CA PHE A 118 7.61 15.22 14.12
C PHE A 118 8.76 15.99 14.82
N VAL A 119 10.00 15.54 14.62
CA VAL A 119 11.18 16.24 15.15
C VAL A 119 11.32 17.64 14.55
N VAL A 120 11.20 17.77 13.23
CA VAL A 120 11.28 19.07 12.54
C VAL A 120 10.20 20.03 13.03
N VAL A 121 8.95 19.57 13.15
CA VAL A 121 7.85 20.38 13.66
C VAL A 121 8.10 20.85 15.08
N LEU A 122 8.56 19.96 15.98
CA LEU A 122 8.89 20.33 17.36
C LEU A 122 10.00 21.39 17.41
N GLN A 123 11.05 21.24 16.60
CA GLN A 123 12.19 22.17 16.58
C GLN A 123 11.80 23.55 16.03
N LEU A 124 11.03 23.56 14.93
CA LEU A 124 10.64 24.82 14.28
C LEU A 124 9.59 25.61 15.07
N THR A 125 8.70 24.93 15.79
CA THR A 125 7.59 25.58 16.48
C THR A 125 7.82 25.81 17.97
N GLY A 126 8.78 25.08 18.57
CA GLY A 126 8.96 25.08 20.04
C GLY A 126 7.74 24.53 20.80
N ALA A 127 6.81 23.84 20.10
CA ALA A 127 5.54 23.41 20.68
C ALA A 127 5.73 22.38 21.79
N ALA A 128 5.06 22.62 22.93
CA ALA A 128 5.07 21.70 24.05
C ALA A 128 3.98 20.62 23.89
N PRO A 129 4.35 19.33 23.68
CA PRO A 129 3.37 18.26 23.43
C PRO A 129 2.39 18.00 24.60
N ALA A 130 2.72 18.50 25.78
CA ALA A 130 1.88 18.35 27.00
C ALA A 130 0.77 19.40 27.11
N THR A 131 0.69 20.39 26.21
CA THR A 131 -0.31 21.46 26.25
C THR A 131 -1.28 21.34 25.07
N ALA A 132 -2.53 21.75 25.24
CA ALA A 132 -3.54 21.76 24.18
C ALA A 132 -3.08 22.61 22.98
N ALA A 133 -2.54 23.79 23.21
CA ALA A 133 -2.00 24.65 22.16
C ALA A 133 -0.83 23.99 21.43
N GLY A 134 0.08 23.37 22.16
CA GLY A 134 1.21 22.62 21.56
C GLY A 134 0.74 21.44 20.71
N ILE A 135 -0.24 20.68 21.15
CA ILE A 135 -0.83 19.59 20.37
C ILE A 135 -1.41 20.14 19.05
N VAL A 136 -2.23 21.21 19.11
CA VAL A 136 -2.82 21.80 17.89
C VAL A 136 -1.74 22.29 16.93
N THR A 137 -0.67 22.92 17.44
CA THR A 137 0.47 23.39 16.63
C THR A 137 1.19 22.21 15.96
N ILE A 138 1.46 21.13 16.71
CA ILE A 138 2.07 19.91 16.17
C ILE A 138 1.17 19.30 15.09
N MET A 139 -0.14 19.25 15.31
CA MET A 139 -1.10 18.75 14.33
C MET A 139 -1.05 19.52 13.02
N ALA A 140 -1.08 20.83 13.09
CA ALA A 140 -0.98 21.70 11.92
C ALA A 140 0.37 21.49 11.18
N GLY A 141 1.47 21.46 11.91
CA GLY A 141 2.80 21.20 11.35
C GLY A 141 2.91 19.83 10.68
N MET A 142 2.39 18.78 11.31
CA MET A 142 2.36 17.43 10.73
C MET A 142 1.45 17.34 9.50
N THR A 143 0.40 18.15 9.42
CA THR A 143 -0.42 18.26 8.22
C THR A 143 0.38 18.83 7.05
N LEU A 144 1.14 19.91 7.29
CA LEU A 144 2.05 20.47 6.27
C LEU A 144 3.14 19.47 5.86
N TRP A 145 3.69 18.71 6.83
CA TRP A 145 4.65 17.65 6.55
C TRP A 145 4.06 16.54 5.69
N ALA A 146 2.79 16.18 5.88
CA ALA A 146 2.11 15.20 5.05
C ALA A 146 1.98 15.66 3.58
N PHE A 147 1.78 16.94 3.32
CA PHE A 147 1.83 17.50 1.95
C PHE A 147 3.21 17.32 1.31
N LEU A 148 4.30 17.56 2.06
CA LEU A 148 5.64 17.26 1.57
C LEU A 148 5.78 15.75 1.23
N GLY A 149 5.20 14.89 2.04
CA GLY A 149 5.16 13.44 1.78
C GLY A 149 4.47 13.10 0.45
N VAL A 150 3.37 13.78 0.11
CA VAL A 150 2.68 13.58 -1.18
C VAL A 150 3.61 13.91 -2.36
N LEU A 151 4.52 14.87 -2.22
CA LEU A 151 5.45 15.27 -3.28
C LEU A 151 6.60 14.28 -3.48
N VAL A 152 7.12 13.68 -2.40
CA VAL A 152 8.39 12.92 -2.46
C VAL A 152 8.22 11.40 -2.37
N LEU A 153 7.25 10.91 -1.60
CA LEU A 153 7.09 9.48 -1.31
C LEU A 153 6.48 8.63 -2.44
N PRO A 154 5.71 9.16 -3.41
CA PRO A 154 5.24 8.37 -4.54
C PRO A 154 6.37 7.80 -5.41
N THR A 155 7.48 8.52 -5.58
CA THR A 155 8.59 8.08 -6.46
C THR A 155 9.18 6.72 -6.06
N PRO A 156 9.63 6.47 -4.80
CA PRO A 156 10.10 5.14 -4.39
C PRO A 156 8.98 4.11 -4.36
N SER A 157 7.72 4.49 -4.14
CA SER A 157 6.57 3.58 -4.22
C SER A 157 6.37 3.06 -5.64
N ARG A 158 6.42 3.93 -6.66
CA ARG A 158 6.33 3.52 -8.07
C ARG A 158 7.46 2.59 -8.49
N ALA A 159 8.68 2.85 -8.01
CA ALA A 159 9.81 1.97 -8.27
C ALA A 159 9.58 0.54 -7.77
N ALA A 160 8.94 0.40 -6.60
CA ALA A 160 8.59 -0.90 -6.04
C ALA A 160 7.50 -1.62 -6.87
N VAL A 161 6.52 -0.88 -7.41
CA VAL A 161 5.49 -1.44 -8.30
C VAL A 161 6.12 -2.00 -9.56
N TYR A 162 6.98 -1.24 -10.24
CA TYR A 162 7.69 -1.72 -11.44
C TYR A 162 8.57 -2.94 -11.15
N ALA A 163 9.25 -2.97 -10.01
CA ALA A 163 10.08 -4.11 -9.63
C ALA A 163 9.23 -5.37 -9.39
N ALA A 164 8.07 -5.23 -8.76
CA ALA A 164 7.14 -6.33 -8.54
C ALA A 164 6.54 -6.84 -9.85
N ASP A 165 6.16 -5.94 -10.77
CA ASP A 165 5.67 -6.31 -12.11
C ASP A 165 6.72 -7.09 -12.90
N ALA A 166 7.98 -6.63 -12.89
CA ALA A 166 9.08 -7.30 -13.58
C ALA A 166 9.38 -8.68 -12.97
N SER A 167 9.35 -8.81 -11.64
CA SER A 167 9.53 -10.09 -10.95
C SER A 167 8.43 -11.08 -11.30
N ALA A 168 7.16 -10.63 -11.28
CA ALA A 168 6.05 -11.48 -11.67
C ALA A 168 6.11 -11.90 -13.15
N ALA A 169 6.52 -10.99 -14.04
CA ALA A 169 6.67 -11.29 -15.47
C ALA A 169 7.76 -12.31 -15.75
N ALA A 170 8.84 -12.31 -14.97
CA ALA A 170 9.89 -13.30 -15.05
C ALA A 170 9.42 -14.72 -14.69
N THR A 171 8.40 -14.83 -13.81
CA THR A 171 7.87 -16.12 -13.33
C THR A 171 6.65 -16.59 -14.12
N GLN A 172 5.69 -15.71 -14.39
CA GLN A 172 4.40 -16.05 -15.00
C GLN A 172 4.27 -15.63 -16.46
N GLY A 173 5.29 -14.93 -16.98
CA GLY A 173 5.26 -14.34 -18.32
C GLY A 173 4.62 -12.95 -18.37
N ALA A 174 5.13 -12.12 -19.28
CA ALA A 174 4.67 -10.74 -19.42
C ALA A 174 3.17 -10.63 -19.81
N ALA A 175 2.66 -11.57 -20.61
CA ALA A 175 1.27 -11.55 -21.06
C ALA A 175 0.28 -11.68 -19.90
N ALA A 176 0.49 -12.63 -18.97
CA ALA A 176 -0.36 -12.83 -17.80
C ALA A 176 -0.32 -11.61 -16.87
N VAL A 177 0.87 -11.01 -16.65
CA VAL A 177 1.00 -9.81 -15.83
C VAL A 177 0.30 -8.60 -16.48
N LYS A 178 0.41 -8.41 -17.79
CA LYS A 178 -0.30 -7.36 -18.50
C LYS A 178 -1.83 -7.52 -18.38
N ALA A 179 -2.34 -8.72 -18.65
CA ALA A 179 -3.76 -9.03 -18.49
C ALA A 179 -4.24 -8.75 -17.07
N SER A 180 -3.41 -9.06 -16.06
CA SER A 180 -3.73 -8.81 -14.66
C SER A 180 -3.78 -7.30 -14.34
N ILE A 181 -2.85 -6.49 -14.88
CA ILE A 181 -2.85 -5.05 -14.73
C ILE A 181 -4.11 -4.45 -15.36
N GLU A 182 -4.47 -4.85 -16.56
CA GLU A 182 -5.66 -4.36 -17.27
C GLU A 182 -6.96 -4.69 -16.54
N ARG A 183 -7.08 -5.90 -16.01
CA ARG A 183 -8.28 -6.32 -15.25
C ARG A 183 -8.44 -5.58 -13.94
N LEU A 184 -7.36 -5.40 -13.18
CA LEU A 184 -7.42 -4.68 -11.91
C LEU A 184 -7.68 -3.19 -12.11
N ASP A 185 -7.09 -2.59 -13.13
CA ASP A 185 -7.29 -1.19 -13.47
C ASP A 185 -8.77 -0.88 -13.74
N GLN A 186 -9.45 -1.77 -14.50
CA GLN A 186 -10.89 -1.68 -14.75
C GLN A 186 -11.72 -1.68 -13.44
N TRP A 187 -11.33 -2.48 -12.46
CA TRP A 187 -12.04 -2.53 -11.18
C TRP A 187 -11.71 -1.35 -10.26
N GLN A 188 -10.54 -0.77 -10.41
CA GLN A 188 -10.12 0.38 -9.61
C GLN A 188 -10.63 1.70 -10.20
N ASP A 189 -11.26 1.68 -11.37
CA ASP A 189 -11.68 2.87 -12.13
C ASP A 189 -10.53 3.90 -12.23
N ASP A 190 -9.35 3.38 -12.58
CA ASP A 190 -8.14 4.17 -12.62
C ASP A 190 -7.93 4.78 -14.02
N GLU A 191 -7.34 5.95 -14.06
CA GLU A 191 -7.02 6.62 -15.33
C GLU A 191 -5.96 5.81 -16.09
N PRO A 192 -6.22 5.39 -17.35
CA PRO A 192 -5.28 4.58 -18.13
C PRO A 192 -3.99 5.32 -18.45
N THR A 193 -4.05 6.64 -18.51
CA THR A 193 -2.91 7.53 -18.78
C THR A 193 -2.97 8.74 -17.86
N ARG A 194 -1.80 9.21 -17.43
CA ARG A 194 -1.69 10.42 -16.62
C ARG A 194 -0.55 11.29 -17.11
N THR A 195 -0.66 12.60 -16.90
CA THR A 195 0.48 13.47 -17.19
C THR A 195 1.63 13.15 -16.23
N PRO A 196 2.90 13.20 -16.70
CA PRO A 196 4.06 12.80 -15.87
C PRO A 196 4.15 13.53 -14.53
N ASN A 197 3.76 14.82 -14.50
CA ASN A 197 3.81 15.62 -13.28
C ASN A 197 2.74 15.21 -12.27
N ILE A 198 1.50 14.97 -12.71
CA ILE A 198 0.40 14.49 -11.87
C ILE A 198 0.74 13.11 -11.31
N GLU A 199 1.22 12.19 -12.15
CA GLU A 199 1.62 10.86 -11.70
C GLU A 199 2.75 10.93 -10.67
N ARG A 200 3.75 11.80 -10.90
CA ARG A 200 4.88 11.95 -9.99
C ARG A 200 4.47 12.41 -8.60
N ILE A 201 3.55 13.33 -8.52
CA ILE A 201 3.17 13.99 -7.26
C ILE A 201 2.12 13.18 -6.52
N PHE A 202 1.06 12.73 -7.19
CA PHE A 202 -0.14 12.26 -6.51
C PHE A 202 -0.32 10.75 -6.52
N HIS A 203 0.37 10.02 -7.42
CA HIS A 203 0.10 8.60 -7.62
C HIS A 203 1.29 7.72 -7.23
N PRO A 204 1.19 6.98 -6.10
CA PRO A 204 2.20 6.00 -5.70
C PRO A 204 2.20 4.75 -6.59
N VAL A 205 1.13 4.53 -7.36
CA VAL A 205 1.02 3.47 -8.37
C VAL A 205 1.12 4.11 -9.75
N PRO A 206 1.99 3.60 -10.65
CA PRO A 206 2.10 4.12 -12.01
C PRO A 206 0.82 3.89 -12.80
N ALA A 207 0.51 4.77 -13.76
CA ALA A 207 -0.58 4.59 -14.70
C ALA A 207 -0.41 3.28 -15.49
N ARG A 208 -1.54 2.67 -15.87
CA ARG A 208 -1.59 1.41 -16.62
C ARG A 208 -0.67 1.44 -17.84
N ALA A 209 -0.77 2.47 -18.67
CA ALA A 209 0.06 2.60 -19.87
C ALA A 209 1.56 2.54 -19.58
N ASN A 210 2.02 3.20 -18.50
CA ASN A 210 3.43 3.19 -18.11
C ASN A 210 3.88 1.82 -17.60
N ARG A 211 3.01 1.08 -16.90
CA ARG A 211 3.29 -0.29 -16.45
C ARG A 211 3.41 -1.25 -17.62
N LEU A 212 2.47 -1.18 -18.58
CA LEU A 212 2.47 -2.02 -19.78
C LEU A 212 3.72 -1.75 -20.64
N ALA A 213 4.02 -0.48 -20.95
CA ALA A 213 5.21 -0.08 -21.70
C ALA A 213 6.50 -0.57 -21.03
N ARG A 214 6.54 -0.55 -19.69
CA ARG A 214 7.69 -1.06 -18.93
C ARG A 214 7.89 -2.56 -19.11
N LEU A 215 6.82 -3.34 -19.19
CA LEU A 215 6.87 -4.78 -19.44
C LEU A 215 7.28 -5.10 -20.88
N ASP A 216 7.10 -4.17 -21.82
CA ASP A 216 7.55 -4.27 -23.22
C ASP A 216 9.05 -3.98 -23.42
N GLY A 217 9.77 -3.70 -22.35
CA GLY A 217 11.22 -3.55 -22.40
C GLY A 217 11.73 -2.11 -22.30
N GLU A 218 10.89 -1.14 -22.09
CA GLU A 218 11.30 0.24 -21.79
C GLU A 218 12.01 0.31 -20.43
N ARG A 219 13.33 0.14 -20.43
CA ARG A 219 14.15 0.17 -19.23
C ARG A 219 14.41 1.61 -18.79
N ARG A 220 13.71 2.07 -17.77
CA ARG A 220 14.12 3.23 -16.97
C ARG A 220 14.77 2.73 -15.69
N GLY A 221 15.82 3.42 -15.22
CA GLY A 221 16.48 3.07 -13.97
C GLY A 221 15.49 2.95 -12.80
N LEU A 222 15.59 1.89 -12.01
CA LEU A 222 14.83 1.75 -10.79
C LEU A 222 15.54 2.52 -9.69
N SER A 223 14.77 3.14 -8.78
CA SER A 223 15.31 3.73 -7.57
C SER A 223 15.95 2.64 -6.70
N ALA A 224 17.06 2.97 -6.03
CA ALA A 224 17.66 2.05 -5.06
C ALA A 224 16.71 1.76 -3.88
N LEU A 225 15.84 2.71 -3.54
CA LEU A 225 14.81 2.55 -2.52
C LEU A 225 13.50 2.08 -3.17
N HIS A 226 13.32 0.77 -3.22
CA HIS A 226 12.05 0.15 -3.61
C HIS A 226 11.18 -0.02 -2.38
N ALA A 227 10.33 0.96 -2.09
CA ALA A 227 9.49 1.01 -0.90
C ALA A 227 8.02 0.95 -1.30
N HIS A 228 7.43 -0.24 -1.20
CA HIS A 228 6.04 -0.47 -1.59
C HIS A 228 5.06 0.28 -0.67
N ASN A 229 4.11 0.98 -1.25
CA ASN A 229 3.09 1.76 -0.55
C ASN A 229 3.61 2.78 0.48
N LEU A 230 4.84 3.26 0.33
CA LEU A 230 5.47 4.18 1.28
C LEU A 230 4.59 5.40 1.56
N ALA A 231 4.05 6.06 0.52
CA ALA A 231 3.19 7.23 0.68
C ALA A 231 1.91 6.90 1.48
N ARG A 232 1.27 5.77 1.19
CA ARG A 232 0.05 5.34 1.89
C ARG A 232 0.33 4.95 3.34
N HIS A 233 1.45 4.27 3.60
CA HIS A 233 1.88 3.97 4.96
C HIS A 233 2.20 5.24 5.75
N ALA A 234 2.87 6.21 5.15
CA ALA A 234 3.18 7.47 5.81
C ALA A 234 1.90 8.26 6.18
N LEU A 235 0.90 8.29 5.28
CA LEU A 235 -0.38 8.91 5.57
C LEU A 235 -1.13 8.16 6.68
N TRP A 236 -1.14 6.84 6.66
CA TRP A 236 -1.85 6.04 7.66
C TRP A 236 -1.17 6.07 9.04
N LEU A 237 0.16 5.96 9.09
CA LEU A 237 0.93 5.97 10.33
C LEU A 237 1.20 7.38 10.86
N GLY A 238 0.99 8.40 10.04
CA GLY A 238 1.15 9.78 10.43
C GLY A 238 0.10 10.21 11.46
N TRP A 239 0.18 11.46 11.86
CA TRP A 239 -0.70 12.11 12.81
C TRP A 239 -2.20 11.86 12.54
N GLY A 240 -2.51 11.60 11.30
CA GLY A 240 -3.87 11.34 10.88
C GLY A 240 -4.22 9.86 10.71
N GLY A 241 -3.67 8.91 11.45
CA GLY A 241 -4.12 7.51 11.33
C GLY A 241 -5.65 7.39 11.33
N PHE A 242 -6.34 8.14 12.20
CA PHE A 242 -7.79 8.27 12.17
C PHE A 242 -8.31 9.26 11.11
N SER A 243 -7.62 10.34 10.82
CA SER A 243 -7.99 11.29 9.76
C SER A 243 -7.59 10.79 8.37
N ALA A 244 -6.64 9.85 8.25
CA ALA A 244 -6.33 9.19 6.98
C ALA A 244 -7.46 8.25 6.55
N ILE A 245 -8.13 7.59 7.49
CA ILE A 245 -9.38 6.86 7.22
C ILE A 245 -10.43 7.83 6.67
N SER A 246 -10.62 8.95 7.33
CA SER A 246 -11.53 10.01 6.89
C SER A 246 -11.13 10.60 5.52
N ARG A 247 -9.83 10.79 5.26
CA ARG A 247 -9.34 11.33 3.97
C ARG A 247 -9.33 10.29 2.86
N ALA A 248 -9.03 9.04 3.13
CA ALA A 248 -9.15 7.97 2.15
C ALA A 248 -10.61 7.82 1.69
N VAL A 249 -11.54 7.98 2.62
CA VAL A 249 -12.99 8.05 2.31
C VAL A 249 -13.34 9.33 1.56
N HIS A 250 -12.70 10.46 1.88
CA HIS A 250 -13.05 11.76 1.30
C HIS A 250 -12.39 12.04 -0.05
N CYS A 251 -11.15 11.59 -0.24
CA CYS A 251 -10.40 11.79 -1.48
C CYS A 251 -10.59 10.67 -2.53
N ASN A 252 -11.10 9.52 -2.11
CA ASN A 252 -11.46 8.40 -2.98
C ASN A 252 -12.93 8.12 -2.79
N VAL A 253 -13.76 8.92 -3.42
CA VAL A 253 -15.22 8.77 -3.37
C VAL A 253 -15.62 7.32 -3.63
N GLY A 254 -16.28 6.70 -2.65
CA GLY A 254 -16.74 5.32 -2.74
C GLY A 254 -15.78 4.24 -2.25
N ARG A 255 -14.56 4.56 -1.78
CA ARG A 255 -13.64 3.56 -1.22
C ARG A 255 -13.77 3.45 0.28
N THR A 256 -13.77 2.21 0.77
CA THR A 256 -13.98 1.91 2.19
C THR A 256 -12.72 2.09 3.04
N ALA A 257 -12.92 2.12 4.36
CA ALA A 257 -11.81 2.11 5.33
C ALA A 257 -10.89 0.89 5.17
N LEU A 258 -11.39 -0.23 4.62
CA LEU A 258 -10.58 -1.42 4.37
C LEU A 258 -9.46 -1.14 3.36
N TRP A 259 -9.73 -0.37 2.30
CA TRP A 259 -8.72 0.03 1.34
C TRP A 259 -7.61 0.89 1.98
N ALA A 260 -7.95 1.75 2.94
CA ALA A 260 -6.97 2.53 3.69
C ALA A 260 -6.12 1.66 4.63
N MET A 261 -6.73 0.64 5.23
CA MET A 261 -6.06 -0.28 6.16
C MET A 261 -5.18 -1.31 5.47
N LEU A 262 -5.60 -1.77 4.30
CA LEU A 262 -4.90 -2.76 3.47
C LEU A 262 -4.69 -2.20 2.06
N PRO A 263 -3.87 -1.15 1.91
CA PRO A 263 -3.66 -0.56 0.60
C PRO A 263 -3.05 -1.60 -0.33
N GLY A 264 -3.78 -1.88 -1.39
CA GLY A 264 -3.28 -2.59 -2.55
C GLY A 264 -2.44 -1.68 -3.44
N ASP A 265 -1.92 -2.20 -4.50
CA ASP A 265 -1.33 -1.37 -5.55
C ASP A 265 -2.29 -1.16 -6.68
#